data_984adbb21b809230ccf2e0e3485d2995
#
_entry.id   984adbb21b809230ccf2e0e3485d2995
#
_cell.length_a   1.000
_cell.length_b   1.000
_cell.length_c   1.000
_cell.angle_alpha   90.00
_cell.angle_beta   90.00
_cell.angle_gamma   90.00
#
_symmetry.space_group_name_H-M   'P 1'
#
loop_
_entity.id
_entity.type
_entity.pdbx_description
1 polymer ?
#
loop_
_entity_poly.entity_id
_entity_poly.type
_entity_poly.pdbx_seq_one_letter_code
_entity_poly.pdbx_strand_id
1 'polypeptide(L)'
;IAKGQMQRLETRDQTVATLARVYDICLRLLHPYTPFVTEEIWGHLHSALRESPISNLSQDWPDALIIAKWPELREPEGWEEQKIADFALIQEIVRSIRNLRAEKNISPAKRLAATIGAGDQFDLLNEQSTTIASLAGLDQSLVSILQSLKDKPKDSAALVVGSVEIYIPLAGMVDLTNEKDRLEKELKEAESHIQRLENLLGGDFA
;
A
#
# COMPACT_ATOMS: atom_id res chain seq x y z
N ILE A 1 -0.22 5.09 2.61
CA ILE A 1 -1.38 5.99 2.78
C ILE A 1 -0.90 7.36 3.22
N ALA A 2 -0.26 7.53 4.39
CA ALA A 2 0.16 8.83 4.92
C ALA A 2 0.99 9.66 3.93
N LYS A 3 1.96 9.07 3.21
CA LYS A 3 2.78 9.79 2.22
C LYS A 3 1.95 10.44 1.11
N GLY A 4 0.91 9.76 0.62
CA GLY A 4 0.00 10.31 -0.39
C GLY A 4 -0.91 11.42 0.17
N GLN A 5 -1.36 11.28 1.42
CA GLN A 5 -2.19 12.28 2.08
C GLN A 5 -1.40 13.55 2.44
N MET A 6 -0.11 13.43 2.77
CA MET A 6 0.76 14.57 3.02
C MET A 6 1.01 15.44 1.79
N GLN A 7 0.82 14.90 0.58
CA GLN A 7 0.96 15.66 -0.67
C GLN A 7 -0.30 16.46 -1.02
N ARG A 8 -1.43 16.19 -0.35
CA ARG A 8 -2.70 16.89 -0.56
C ARG A 8 -2.86 17.98 0.49
N LEU A 9 -3.05 19.21 0.06
CA LEU A 9 -3.19 20.37 0.96
C LEU A 9 -4.35 20.19 1.97
N GLU A 10 -5.46 19.60 1.52
CA GLU A 10 -6.68 19.42 2.34
C GLU A 10 -6.49 18.44 3.52
N THR A 11 -5.66 17.40 3.36
CA THR A 11 -5.47 16.35 4.38
C THR A 11 -4.13 16.39 5.07
N ARG A 12 -3.23 17.28 4.61
CA ARG A 12 -1.85 17.37 5.09
C ARG A 12 -1.78 17.63 6.58
N ASP A 13 -2.44 18.68 7.05
CA ASP A 13 -2.35 19.13 8.44
C ASP A 13 -2.89 18.07 9.40
N GLN A 14 -4.02 17.45 9.05
CA GLN A 14 -4.59 16.36 9.83
C GLN A 14 -3.68 15.13 9.83
N THR A 15 -3.03 14.83 8.70
CA THR A 15 -2.10 13.71 8.59
C THR A 15 -0.85 13.97 9.43
N VAL A 16 -0.29 15.19 9.39
CA VAL A 16 0.86 15.58 10.21
C VAL A 16 0.49 15.50 11.69
N ALA A 17 -0.67 16.00 12.09
CA ALA A 17 -1.16 15.93 13.47
C ALA A 17 -1.26 14.48 13.95
N THR A 18 -1.83 13.61 13.14
CA THR A 18 -1.97 12.18 13.46
C THR A 18 -0.61 11.51 13.59
N LEU A 19 0.31 11.77 12.65
CA LEU A 19 1.67 11.23 12.71
C LEU A 19 2.44 11.72 13.93
N ALA A 20 2.36 13.01 14.24
CA ALA A 20 3.01 13.60 15.42
C ALA A 20 2.53 12.92 16.71
N ARG A 21 1.22 12.71 16.85
CA ARG A 21 0.64 12.01 18.00
C ARG A 21 1.11 10.55 18.09
N VAL A 22 1.15 9.84 16.98
CA VAL A 22 1.64 8.45 16.94
C VAL A 22 3.11 8.40 17.32
N TYR A 23 3.93 9.31 16.79
CA TYR A 23 5.35 9.40 17.15
C TYR A 23 5.55 9.73 18.63
N ASP A 24 4.82 10.69 19.17
CA ASP A 24 4.84 11.03 20.58
C ASP A 24 4.60 9.80 21.46
N ILE A 25 3.52 9.07 21.22
CA ILE A 25 3.18 7.85 21.96
C ILE A 25 4.29 6.80 21.83
N CYS A 26 4.77 6.55 20.61
CA CYS A 26 5.84 5.58 20.37
C CYS A 26 7.14 5.95 21.11
N LEU A 27 7.53 7.22 21.10
CA LEU A 27 8.74 7.67 21.78
C LEU A 27 8.63 7.52 23.30
N ARG A 28 7.48 7.85 23.89
CA ARG A 28 7.22 7.63 25.33
C ARG A 28 7.29 6.17 25.71
N LEU A 29 6.70 5.27 24.89
CA LEU A 29 6.72 3.82 25.13
C LEU A 29 8.13 3.21 24.98
N LEU A 30 8.94 3.72 24.06
CA LEU A 30 10.29 3.25 23.79
C LEU A 30 11.34 3.84 24.75
N HIS A 31 11.05 4.98 25.36
CA HIS A 31 12.02 5.72 26.19
C HIS A 31 12.70 4.88 27.30
N PRO A 32 12.01 4.01 28.04
CA PRO A 32 12.65 3.17 29.06
C PRO A 32 13.73 2.22 28.51
N TYR A 33 13.65 1.87 27.23
CA TYR A 33 14.57 0.93 26.59
C TYR A 33 15.71 1.62 25.84
N THR A 34 15.44 2.79 25.26
CA THR A 34 16.39 3.53 24.43
C THR A 34 16.37 5.04 24.73
N PRO A 35 16.73 5.45 25.97
CA PRO A 35 16.50 6.82 26.44
C PRO A 35 17.22 7.88 25.61
N PHE A 36 18.46 7.65 25.22
CA PHE A 36 19.25 8.65 24.49
C PHE A 36 18.70 8.91 23.08
N VAL A 37 18.35 7.86 22.36
CA VAL A 37 17.83 7.98 20.98
C VAL A 37 16.44 8.60 20.97
N THR A 38 15.59 8.20 21.89
CA THR A 38 14.22 8.73 21.97
C THR A 38 14.18 10.17 22.41
N GLU A 39 15.09 10.60 23.30
CA GLU A 39 15.22 11.99 23.71
C GLU A 39 15.67 12.89 22.54
N GLU A 40 16.66 12.44 21.77
CA GLU A 40 17.15 13.17 20.60
C GLU A 40 16.05 13.33 19.53
N ILE A 41 15.34 12.23 19.21
CA ILE A 41 14.21 12.29 18.26
C ILE A 41 13.09 13.19 18.79
N TRP A 42 12.81 13.15 20.08
CA TRP A 42 11.83 14.01 20.73
C TRP A 42 12.16 15.49 20.55
N GLY A 43 13.41 15.87 20.80
CA GLY A 43 13.88 17.23 20.61
C GLY A 43 13.69 17.74 19.19
N HIS A 44 14.03 16.92 18.21
CA HIS A 44 13.81 17.23 16.79
C HIS A 44 12.34 17.35 16.43
N LEU A 45 11.51 16.43 16.90
CA LEU A 45 10.07 16.44 16.65
C LEU A 45 9.41 17.69 17.28
N HIS A 46 9.80 18.02 18.51
CA HIS A 46 9.30 19.16 19.25
C HIS A 46 9.67 20.48 18.56
N SER A 47 10.93 20.63 18.11
CA SER A 47 11.37 21.79 17.36
C SER A 47 10.61 21.96 16.04
N ALA A 48 10.46 20.86 15.27
CA ALA A 48 9.74 20.88 14.01
C ALA A 48 8.25 21.25 14.16
N LEU A 49 7.61 20.83 15.26
CA LEU A 49 6.21 21.15 15.53
C LEU A 49 6.00 22.56 16.04
N ARG A 50 6.95 23.13 16.80
CA ARG A 50 6.92 24.54 17.21
C ARG A 50 7.00 25.50 16.03
N GLU A 51 7.76 25.16 15.01
CA GLU A 51 7.92 25.93 13.76
C GLU A 51 6.76 25.68 12.79
N SER A 52 5.92 24.69 13.05
CA SER A 52 4.79 24.33 12.18
C SER A 52 3.63 25.31 12.35
N PRO A 53 2.98 25.72 11.24
CA PRO A 53 1.76 26.52 11.31
C PRO A 53 0.55 25.77 11.91
N ILE A 54 0.69 24.47 12.18
CA ILE A 54 -0.35 23.63 12.78
C ILE A 54 -0.38 23.91 14.29
N SER A 55 -1.19 24.86 14.69
CA SER A 55 -1.12 25.62 15.94
C SER A 55 -1.42 24.88 17.25
N ASN A 56 -1.77 23.59 17.25
CA ASN A 56 -2.26 22.92 18.46
C ASN A 56 -1.52 21.62 18.84
N LEU A 57 -0.41 21.30 18.18
CA LEU A 57 0.24 19.99 18.34
C LEU A 57 1.23 19.88 19.49
N SER A 58 1.75 21.01 19.99
CA SER A 58 2.85 21.02 20.97
C SER A 58 2.56 21.78 22.27
N GLN A 59 1.33 22.22 22.49
CA GLN A 59 1.02 23.10 23.63
C GLN A 59 1.24 22.44 24.99
N ASP A 60 1.11 21.10 25.09
CA ASP A 60 1.23 20.36 26.35
C ASP A 60 2.46 19.42 26.38
N TRP A 61 3.41 19.63 25.47
CA TRP A 61 4.59 18.78 25.45
C TRP A 61 5.66 19.32 26.40
N PRO A 62 6.22 18.47 27.28
CA PRO A 62 7.30 18.87 28.16
C PRO A 62 8.60 19.11 27.37
N ASP A 63 9.51 19.90 27.94
CA ASP A 63 10.80 20.21 27.27
C ASP A 63 11.69 18.98 27.08
N ALA A 64 11.50 17.93 27.90
CA ALA A 64 12.23 16.67 27.79
C ALA A 64 11.29 15.48 27.89
N LEU A 65 11.59 14.42 27.15
CA LEU A 65 10.78 13.20 27.13
C LEU A 65 10.81 12.47 28.48
N ILE A 66 11.94 12.51 29.18
CA ILE A 66 12.12 11.86 30.49
C ILE A 66 11.12 12.32 31.56
N ILE A 67 10.60 13.54 31.44
CA ILE A 67 9.58 14.09 32.36
C ILE A 67 8.16 13.99 31.78
N ALA A 68 8.01 13.43 30.59
CA ALA A 68 6.71 13.26 29.96
C ALA A 68 5.88 12.20 30.69
N LYS A 69 4.58 12.46 30.83
CA LYS A 69 3.65 11.48 31.41
C LYS A 69 3.58 10.23 30.53
N TRP A 70 3.41 9.08 31.16
CA TRP A 70 3.14 7.84 30.46
C TRP A 70 1.84 7.93 29.68
N PRO A 71 1.76 7.37 28.44
CA PRO A 71 0.54 7.41 27.66
C PRO A 71 -0.59 6.67 28.35
N GLU A 72 -1.72 7.32 28.48
CA GLU A 72 -2.93 6.72 29.05
C GLU A 72 -3.76 6.10 27.92
N LEU A 73 -4.44 4.99 28.23
CA LEU A 73 -5.38 4.38 27.31
C LEU A 73 -6.59 5.31 27.16
N ARG A 74 -6.96 5.55 25.92
CA ARG A 74 -8.18 6.26 25.59
C ARG A 74 -9.36 5.30 25.67
N GLU A 75 -10.46 5.72 26.25
CA GLU A 75 -11.70 4.97 26.21
C GLU A 75 -12.20 4.87 24.75
N PRO A 76 -12.67 3.68 24.32
CA PRO A 76 -13.23 3.50 22.99
C PRO A 76 -14.46 4.39 22.78
N GLU A 77 -14.55 5.05 21.63
CA GLU A 77 -15.71 5.88 21.26
C GLU A 77 -16.77 5.09 20.48
N GLY A 78 -16.52 3.79 20.22
CA GLY A 78 -17.44 2.87 19.56
C GLY A 78 -17.38 2.86 18.03
N TRP A 79 -16.58 3.74 17.41
CA TRP A 79 -16.37 3.75 15.96
C TRP A 79 -15.12 2.97 15.51
N GLU A 80 -14.26 2.61 16.45
CA GLU A 80 -12.93 2.04 16.17
C GLU A 80 -13.03 0.69 15.47
N GLU A 81 -13.90 -0.21 15.96
CA GLU A 81 -14.04 -1.56 15.39
C GLU A 81 -14.45 -1.50 13.92
N GLN A 82 -15.43 -0.63 13.59
CA GLN A 82 -15.85 -0.45 12.21
C GLN A 82 -14.73 0.11 11.34
N LYS A 83 -13.99 1.10 11.82
CA LYS A 83 -12.85 1.69 11.08
C LYS A 83 -11.71 0.72 10.90
N ILE A 84 -11.46 -0.15 11.85
CA ILE A 84 -10.47 -1.23 11.73
C ILE A 84 -10.91 -2.22 10.65
N ALA A 85 -12.17 -2.62 10.64
CA ALA A 85 -12.75 -3.51 9.63
C ALA A 85 -12.69 -2.88 8.23
N ASP A 86 -13.12 -1.61 8.10
CA ASP A 86 -13.05 -0.83 6.86
C ASP A 86 -11.61 -0.80 6.30
N PHE A 87 -10.64 -0.52 7.17
CA PHE A 87 -9.24 -0.46 6.80
C PHE A 87 -8.68 -1.83 6.40
N ALA A 88 -9.06 -2.89 7.11
CA ALA A 88 -8.66 -4.26 6.79
C ALA A 88 -9.19 -4.67 5.40
N LEU A 89 -10.42 -4.33 5.05
CA LEU A 89 -11.00 -4.56 3.74
C LEU A 89 -10.20 -3.86 2.63
N ILE A 90 -9.87 -2.57 2.82
CA ILE A 90 -9.06 -1.82 1.86
C ILE A 90 -7.68 -2.46 1.68
N GLN A 91 -7.04 -2.88 2.77
CA GLN A 91 -5.74 -3.56 2.71
C GLN A 91 -5.83 -4.87 1.93
N GLU A 92 -6.88 -5.64 2.13
CA GLU A 92 -7.07 -6.92 1.46
C GLU A 92 -7.34 -6.74 -0.04
N ILE A 93 -8.13 -5.75 -0.42
CA ILE A 93 -8.34 -5.35 -1.83
C ILE A 93 -7.00 -4.99 -2.49
N VAL A 94 -6.22 -4.11 -1.87
CA VAL A 94 -4.91 -3.70 -2.40
C VAL A 94 -3.96 -4.90 -2.51
N ARG A 95 -3.94 -5.78 -1.51
CA ARG A 95 -3.12 -7.00 -1.51
C ARG A 95 -3.51 -7.95 -2.64
N SER A 96 -4.80 -8.20 -2.81
CA SER A 96 -5.32 -9.08 -3.85
C SER A 96 -4.96 -8.60 -5.26
N ILE A 97 -5.10 -7.29 -5.51
CA ILE A 97 -4.70 -6.70 -6.78
C ILE A 97 -3.17 -6.79 -7.00
N ARG A 98 -2.38 -6.55 -5.97
CA ARG A 98 -0.90 -6.67 -6.05
C ARG A 98 -0.47 -8.12 -6.30
N ASN A 99 -1.12 -9.08 -5.67
CA ASN A 99 -0.85 -10.50 -5.90
C ASN A 99 -1.16 -10.89 -7.36
N LEU A 100 -2.31 -10.47 -7.89
CA LEU A 100 -2.64 -10.70 -9.30
C LEU A 100 -1.59 -10.07 -10.23
N ARG A 101 -1.13 -8.85 -9.92
CA ARG A 101 -0.06 -8.19 -10.70
C ARG A 101 1.25 -8.99 -10.68
N ALA A 102 1.60 -9.54 -9.51
CA ALA A 102 2.80 -10.37 -9.36
C ALA A 102 2.67 -11.70 -10.13
N GLU A 103 1.52 -12.38 -10.02
CA GLU A 103 1.23 -13.62 -10.74
C GLU A 103 1.29 -13.43 -12.26
N LYS A 104 0.82 -12.29 -12.76
CA LYS A 104 0.84 -11.94 -14.19
C LYS A 104 2.11 -11.22 -14.63
N ASN A 105 3.13 -11.09 -13.77
CA ASN A 105 4.39 -10.41 -14.04
C ASN A 105 4.22 -8.98 -14.60
N ILE A 106 3.22 -8.23 -14.11
CA ILE A 106 2.92 -6.89 -14.59
C ILE A 106 3.91 -5.89 -14.00
N SER A 107 4.56 -5.11 -14.87
CA SER A 107 5.51 -4.08 -14.46
C SER A 107 4.91 -3.12 -13.43
N PRO A 108 5.63 -2.75 -12.35
CA PRO A 108 5.17 -1.77 -11.36
C PRO A 108 4.83 -0.39 -11.94
N ALA A 109 5.46 -0.01 -13.04
CA ALA A 109 5.22 1.26 -13.74
C ALA A 109 3.88 1.27 -14.50
N LYS A 110 3.36 0.10 -14.89
CA LYS A 110 2.12 -0.01 -15.66
C LYS A 110 0.92 0.20 -14.76
N ARG A 111 0.06 1.15 -15.11
CA ARG A 111 -1.22 1.40 -14.44
C ARG A 111 -2.33 0.60 -15.12
N LEU A 112 -3.20 -0.01 -14.34
CA LEU A 112 -4.28 -0.87 -14.82
C LEU A 112 -5.63 -0.22 -14.61
N ALA A 113 -6.56 -0.49 -15.50
CA ALA A 113 -7.98 -0.22 -15.28
C ALA A 113 -8.56 -1.26 -14.31
N ALA A 114 -9.57 -0.89 -13.55
CA ALA A 114 -10.31 -1.80 -12.69
C ALA A 114 -11.79 -1.41 -12.59
N THR A 115 -12.66 -2.41 -12.57
CA THR A 115 -14.08 -2.23 -12.24
C THR A 115 -14.35 -2.95 -10.94
N ILE A 116 -14.87 -2.25 -9.96
CA ILE A 116 -15.10 -2.75 -8.60
C ILE A 116 -16.60 -2.75 -8.32
N GLY A 117 -17.16 -3.93 -8.12
CA GLY A 117 -18.52 -4.11 -7.61
C GLY A 117 -18.50 -4.09 -6.09
N ALA A 118 -18.89 -2.98 -5.52
CA ALA A 118 -18.69 -2.67 -4.11
C ALA A 118 -19.82 -3.16 -3.19
N GLY A 119 -21.03 -3.39 -3.73
CA GLY A 119 -22.17 -3.76 -2.92
C GLY A 119 -22.45 -2.74 -1.82
N ASP A 120 -22.61 -3.23 -0.60
CA ASP A 120 -22.84 -2.41 0.60
C ASP A 120 -21.64 -1.54 1.00
N GLN A 121 -20.46 -1.80 0.43
CA GLN A 121 -19.21 -1.07 0.71
C GLN A 121 -18.97 0.09 -0.26
N PHE A 122 -19.99 0.47 -1.04
CA PHE A 122 -19.85 1.47 -2.09
C PHE A 122 -19.32 2.82 -1.59
N ASP A 123 -19.91 3.34 -0.52
CA ASP A 123 -19.53 4.66 0.03
C ASP A 123 -18.07 4.66 0.51
N LEU A 124 -17.67 3.62 1.25
CA LEU A 124 -16.32 3.44 1.75
C LEU A 124 -15.30 3.37 0.59
N LEU A 125 -15.57 2.50 -0.39
CA LEU A 125 -14.64 2.27 -1.49
C LEU A 125 -14.57 3.48 -2.43
N ASN A 126 -15.70 4.16 -2.63
CA ASN A 126 -15.74 5.38 -3.45
C ASN A 126 -14.96 6.53 -2.81
N GLU A 127 -15.10 6.74 -1.50
CA GLU A 127 -14.30 7.72 -0.74
C GLU A 127 -12.80 7.40 -0.81
N GLN A 128 -12.43 6.12 -0.72
CA GLN A 128 -11.05 5.66 -0.71
C GLN A 128 -10.51 5.29 -2.11
N SER A 129 -11.25 5.57 -3.18
CA SER A 129 -10.91 5.19 -4.56
C SER A 129 -9.51 5.61 -4.98
N THR A 130 -9.13 6.84 -4.66
CA THR A 130 -7.79 7.39 -4.96
C THR A 130 -6.69 6.66 -4.19
N THR A 131 -6.95 6.33 -2.93
CA THR A 131 -6.01 5.60 -2.07
C THR A 131 -5.80 4.19 -2.62
N ILE A 132 -6.88 3.49 -2.95
CA ILE A 132 -6.85 2.15 -3.53
C ILE A 132 -6.11 2.17 -4.86
N ALA A 133 -6.45 3.09 -5.77
CA ALA A 133 -5.80 3.21 -7.08
C ALA A 133 -4.28 3.45 -6.93
N SER A 134 -3.88 4.37 -6.08
CA SER A 134 -2.47 4.69 -5.83
C SER A 134 -1.70 3.50 -5.26
N LEU A 135 -2.27 2.81 -4.27
CA LEU A 135 -1.60 1.69 -3.59
C LEU A 135 -1.60 0.40 -4.40
N ALA A 136 -2.66 0.13 -5.16
CA ALA A 136 -2.77 -1.06 -6.00
C ALA A 136 -2.10 -0.90 -7.39
N GLY A 137 -1.65 0.31 -7.73
CA GLY A 137 -1.06 0.60 -9.05
C GLY A 137 -2.09 0.61 -10.17
N LEU A 138 -3.28 1.13 -9.87
CA LEU A 138 -4.33 1.34 -10.86
C LEU A 138 -4.27 2.76 -11.44
N ASP A 139 -4.88 2.95 -12.60
CA ASP A 139 -5.10 4.27 -13.18
C ASP A 139 -6.36 4.88 -12.58
N GLN A 140 -6.20 5.98 -11.87
CA GLN A 140 -7.31 6.64 -11.16
C GLN A 140 -8.45 7.04 -12.11
N SER A 141 -8.14 7.39 -13.35
CA SER A 141 -9.13 7.78 -14.37
C SER A 141 -9.90 6.58 -14.95
N LEU A 142 -9.36 5.37 -14.80
CA LEU A 142 -9.91 4.12 -15.33
C LEU A 142 -10.42 3.18 -14.22
N VAL A 143 -10.50 3.65 -12.99
CA VAL A 143 -11.15 2.91 -11.90
C VAL A 143 -12.62 3.29 -11.84
N SER A 144 -13.48 2.29 -11.99
CA SER A 144 -14.93 2.44 -11.86
C SER A 144 -15.40 1.66 -10.64
N ILE A 145 -16.02 2.35 -9.68
CA ILE A 145 -16.63 1.72 -8.50
C ILE A 145 -18.14 1.79 -8.69
N LEU A 146 -18.79 0.64 -8.66
CA LEU A 146 -20.22 0.48 -8.89
C LEU A 146 -20.85 -0.24 -7.71
N GLN A 147 -22.06 0.15 -7.33
CA GLN A 147 -22.79 -0.52 -6.27
C GLN A 147 -23.19 -1.94 -6.68
N SER A 148 -23.57 -2.15 -7.94
CA SER A 148 -23.91 -3.46 -8.48
C SER A 148 -23.42 -3.59 -9.92
N LEU A 149 -22.83 -4.73 -10.24
CA LEU A 149 -22.39 -5.07 -11.57
C LEU A 149 -23.49 -5.86 -12.28
N LYS A 150 -24.21 -5.22 -13.22
CA LYS A 150 -25.22 -5.87 -14.04
C LYS A 150 -24.62 -6.80 -15.08
N ASP A 151 -23.48 -6.38 -15.66
CA ASP A 151 -22.73 -7.16 -16.63
C ASP A 151 -21.29 -7.35 -16.14
N LYS A 152 -20.88 -8.62 -16.00
CA LYS A 152 -19.50 -8.96 -15.67
C LYS A 152 -18.63 -8.76 -16.91
N PRO A 153 -17.56 -7.94 -16.84
CA PRO A 153 -16.69 -7.73 -17.99
C PRO A 153 -16.12 -9.04 -18.50
N LYS A 154 -16.34 -9.33 -19.78
CA LYS A 154 -15.70 -10.47 -20.46
C LYS A 154 -14.21 -10.14 -20.62
N ASP A 155 -13.36 -11.15 -20.64
CA ASP A 155 -11.89 -11.01 -20.78
C ASP A 155 -11.24 -10.20 -19.66
N SER A 156 -11.70 -10.39 -18.42
CA SER A 156 -11.12 -9.80 -17.23
C SER A 156 -10.75 -10.85 -16.19
N ALA A 157 -9.68 -10.58 -15.42
CA ALA A 157 -9.39 -11.35 -14.22
C ALA A 157 -10.35 -10.89 -13.11
N ALA A 158 -11.04 -11.85 -12.51
CA ALA A 158 -11.96 -11.61 -11.41
C ALA A 158 -11.28 -11.93 -10.08
N LEU A 159 -11.36 -11.01 -9.12
CA LEU A 159 -10.95 -11.21 -7.74
C LEU A 159 -12.17 -10.98 -6.85
N VAL A 160 -12.30 -11.74 -5.78
CA VAL A 160 -13.35 -11.58 -4.79
C VAL A 160 -12.72 -11.39 -3.42
N VAL A 161 -13.13 -10.30 -2.76
CA VAL A 161 -12.65 -9.95 -1.41
C VAL A 161 -13.87 -9.67 -0.54
N GLY A 162 -14.23 -10.61 0.31
CA GLY A 162 -15.49 -10.55 1.06
C GLY A 162 -16.70 -10.47 0.12
N SER A 163 -17.46 -9.38 0.20
CA SER A 163 -18.60 -9.08 -0.69
C SER A 163 -18.22 -8.25 -1.92
N VAL A 164 -16.95 -7.87 -2.07
CA VAL A 164 -16.48 -6.99 -3.15
C VAL A 164 -15.94 -7.83 -4.31
N GLU A 165 -16.43 -7.57 -5.51
CA GLU A 165 -15.94 -8.16 -6.75
C GLU A 165 -15.06 -7.15 -7.50
N ILE A 166 -13.88 -7.57 -7.94
CA ILE A 166 -12.92 -6.69 -8.65
C ILE A 166 -12.60 -7.33 -10.00
N TYR A 167 -12.79 -6.59 -11.05
CA TYR A 167 -12.52 -7.02 -12.44
C TYR A 167 -11.41 -6.16 -13.03
N ILE A 168 -10.36 -6.81 -13.49
CA ILE A 168 -9.22 -6.15 -14.13
C ILE A 168 -9.08 -6.69 -15.56
N PRO A 169 -9.22 -5.84 -16.62
CA PRO A 169 -9.16 -6.29 -18.00
C PRO A 169 -7.84 -6.99 -18.34
N LEU A 170 -7.92 -8.19 -18.94
CA LEU A 170 -6.74 -8.96 -19.36
C LEU A 170 -6.01 -8.32 -20.55
N ALA A 171 -6.74 -7.61 -21.42
CA ALA A 171 -6.22 -6.97 -22.61
C ALA A 171 -5.13 -5.91 -22.36
N GLY A 172 -4.92 -5.51 -21.12
CA GLY A 172 -3.84 -4.59 -20.77
C GLY A 172 -2.79 -5.22 -19.84
N MET A 173 -2.94 -6.47 -19.44
CA MET A 173 -2.06 -7.08 -18.44
C MET A 173 -0.75 -7.56 -19.01
N VAL A 174 -0.78 -8.16 -20.19
CA VAL A 174 0.41 -8.76 -20.81
C VAL A 174 0.99 -7.75 -21.79
N ASP A 175 2.20 -7.30 -21.53
CA ASP A 175 3.03 -6.67 -22.54
C ASP A 175 3.61 -7.81 -23.38
N LEU A 176 2.88 -8.17 -24.45
CA LEU A 176 3.21 -9.30 -25.33
C LEU A 176 4.64 -9.19 -25.89
N THR A 177 5.18 -8.00 -26.05
CA THR A 177 6.54 -7.75 -26.49
C THR A 177 7.56 -8.13 -25.40
N ASN A 178 7.38 -7.64 -24.19
CA ASN A 178 8.29 -7.94 -23.08
C ASN A 178 8.25 -9.41 -22.66
N GLU A 179 7.06 -10.04 -22.73
CA GLU A 179 6.93 -11.47 -22.41
C GLU A 179 7.53 -12.34 -23.51
N LYS A 180 7.39 -11.93 -24.76
CA LYS A 180 8.03 -12.60 -25.89
C LYS A 180 9.56 -12.52 -25.78
N ASP A 181 10.11 -11.35 -25.54
CA ASP A 181 11.55 -11.13 -25.37
C ASP A 181 12.12 -11.92 -24.18
N ARG A 182 11.34 -12.01 -23.08
CA ARG A 182 11.71 -12.82 -21.93
C ARG A 182 11.75 -14.32 -22.26
N LEU A 183 10.68 -14.82 -22.89
CA LEU A 183 10.57 -16.23 -23.30
C LEU A 183 11.64 -16.59 -24.34
N GLU A 184 11.94 -15.72 -25.29
CA GLU A 184 13.05 -15.89 -26.25
C GLU A 184 14.41 -15.95 -25.57
N LYS A 185 14.62 -15.15 -24.51
CA LYS A 185 15.86 -15.20 -23.73
C LYS A 185 15.97 -16.49 -22.92
N GLU A 186 14.91 -16.91 -22.23
CA GLU A 186 14.85 -18.17 -21.48
C GLU A 186 15.06 -19.38 -22.42
N LEU A 187 14.47 -19.36 -23.60
CA LEU A 187 14.66 -20.40 -24.63
C LEU A 187 16.13 -20.48 -25.07
N LYS A 188 16.74 -19.35 -25.37
CA LYS A 188 18.15 -19.26 -25.78
C LYS A 188 19.12 -19.73 -24.68
N GLU A 189 18.81 -19.42 -23.43
CA GLU A 189 19.57 -19.91 -22.27
C GLU A 189 19.43 -21.42 -22.12
N ALA A 190 18.22 -21.96 -22.28
CA ALA A 190 17.96 -23.41 -22.24
C ALA A 190 18.66 -24.15 -23.38
N GLU A 191 18.61 -23.64 -24.62
CA GLU A 191 19.31 -24.19 -25.78
C GLU A 191 20.83 -24.20 -25.56
N SER A 192 21.40 -23.10 -25.03
CA SER A 192 22.82 -23.02 -24.69
C SER A 192 23.22 -24.05 -23.61
N HIS A 193 22.34 -24.27 -22.63
CA HIS A 193 22.53 -25.30 -21.60
C HIS A 193 22.53 -26.73 -22.18
N ILE A 194 21.58 -27.00 -23.07
CA ILE A 194 21.49 -28.29 -23.75
C ILE A 194 22.74 -28.54 -24.57
N GLN A 195 23.16 -27.57 -25.37
CA GLN A 195 24.36 -27.70 -26.21
C GLN A 195 25.64 -27.88 -25.39
N ARG A 196 25.71 -27.25 -24.23
CA ARG A 196 26.84 -27.46 -23.29
C ARG A 196 26.85 -28.88 -22.72
N LEU A 197 25.68 -29.42 -22.38
CA LEU A 197 25.55 -30.77 -21.85
C LEU A 197 25.82 -31.82 -22.93
N GLU A 198 25.36 -31.61 -24.16
CA GLU A 198 25.65 -32.46 -25.30
C GLU A 198 27.16 -32.50 -25.61
N ASN A 199 27.81 -31.36 -25.57
CA ASN A 199 29.29 -31.28 -25.74
C ASN A 199 30.03 -31.99 -24.59
N LEU A 200 29.53 -31.94 -23.36
CA LEU A 200 30.10 -32.68 -22.23
C LEU A 200 29.91 -34.19 -22.36
N LEU A 201 28.75 -34.62 -22.86
CA LEU A 201 28.42 -36.04 -23.08
C LEU A 201 29.06 -36.62 -24.31
N GLY A 202 29.34 -35.78 -25.34
CA GLY A 202 30.02 -36.20 -26.57
C GLY A 202 31.57 -36.09 -26.48
N GLY A 203 32.11 -35.55 -25.40
CA GLY A 203 33.53 -35.60 -25.11
C GLY A 203 33.92 -36.98 -24.60
N ASP A 204 34.93 -37.60 -25.22
CA ASP A 204 35.49 -38.87 -24.81
C ASP A 204 35.86 -38.86 -23.33
N PHE A 205 35.04 -39.51 -22.50
CA PHE A 205 35.48 -40.01 -21.21
C PHE A 205 36.29 -41.27 -21.45
N ALA A 206 37.52 -41.09 -21.85
CA ALA A 206 38.55 -42.11 -21.74
C ALA A 206 39.33 -41.93 -20.45
#